data_64985861bf5bcabfc710ed5e9ff96afa
#
_entry.id   64985861bf5bcabfc710ed5e9ff96afa
#
_cell.length_a   1.000
_cell.length_b   1.000
_cell.length_c   1.000
_cell.angle_alpha   90.00
_cell.angle_beta   90.00
_cell.angle_gamma   90.00
#
_symmetry.space_group_name_H-M   'P 1'
#
loop_
_entity.id
_entity.type
_entity.pdbx_description
1 polymer ?
#
loop_
_entity_poly.entity_id
_entity_poly.type
_entity_poly.pdbx_seq_one_letter_code
_entity_poly.pdbx_strand_id
1 'polypeptide(L)'
;MTLETIDVTSVARRVVPEGCGATVTLDGYARRFTRVRETGEVRETEYLVYEAYEPMALKEMEKLIGRVKGEFEIANVGIVHRLGKLEIGETSVVI
;
A
#
# COMPACT_ATOMS: atom_id res chain seq x y z
N MET A 1 1.99 3.20 8.88
CA MET A 1 0.75 2.48 9.22
C MET A 1 -0.32 3.50 9.63
N THR A 2 -1.56 3.25 9.29
CA THR A 2 -2.68 4.13 9.67
C THR A 2 -3.96 3.33 9.89
N LEU A 3 -4.82 3.78 10.80
CA LEU A 3 -6.19 3.28 10.98
C LEU A 3 -7.22 4.09 10.19
N GLU A 4 -6.80 5.20 9.62
CA GLU A 4 -7.67 6.11 8.86
C GLU A 4 -7.71 5.73 7.38
N THR A 5 -8.76 6.16 6.69
CA THR A 5 -8.88 6.04 5.23
C THR A 5 -7.70 6.76 4.56
N ILE A 6 -7.09 6.09 3.60
CA ILE A 6 -5.93 6.63 2.88
C ILE A 6 -6.40 7.48 1.70
N ASP A 7 -5.98 8.73 1.67
CA ASP A 7 -6.09 9.62 0.51
C ASP A 7 -4.84 9.46 -0.36
N VAL A 8 -4.96 8.72 -1.46
CA VAL A 8 -3.86 8.37 -2.37
C VAL A 8 -3.16 9.62 -2.93
N THR A 9 -3.93 10.60 -3.35
CA THR A 9 -3.38 11.85 -3.90
C THR A 9 -2.56 12.61 -2.86
N SER A 10 -3.06 12.70 -1.65
CA SER A 10 -2.36 13.36 -0.53
C SER A 10 -1.02 12.69 -0.22
N VAL A 11 -1.00 11.35 -0.19
CA VAL A 11 0.24 10.58 0.02
C VAL A 11 1.23 10.84 -1.10
N ALA A 12 0.81 10.74 -2.35
CA ALA A 12 1.66 10.97 -3.51
C ALA A 12 2.30 12.37 -3.47
N ARG A 13 1.52 13.39 -3.16
CA ARG A 13 2.00 14.78 -3.08
C ARG A 13 3.02 15.01 -1.98
N ARG A 14 2.90 14.35 -0.84
CA ARG A 14 3.85 14.50 0.27
C ARG A 14 5.20 13.82 0.00
N VAL A 15 5.26 12.86 -0.89
CA VAL A 15 6.47 12.09 -1.20
C VAL A 15 7.35 12.78 -2.23
N VAL A 16 6.78 13.63 -3.10
CA VAL A 16 7.47 14.26 -4.22
C VAL A 16 8.34 15.45 -3.77
N PRO A 17 9.68 15.37 -3.93
CA PRO A 17 10.54 16.53 -3.74
C PRO A 17 10.31 17.59 -4.84
N GLU A 18 10.56 18.86 -4.52
CA GLU A 18 10.37 19.99 -5.45
C GLU A 18 11.13 19.84 -6.78
N GLY A 19 12.30 19.19 -6.73
CA GLY A 19 13.13 18.95 -7.93
C GLY A 19 12.66 17.79 -8.83
N CYS A 20 11.58 17.13 -8.48
CA CYS A 20 11.07 15.98 -9.23
C CYS A 20 9.81 16.33 -10.00
N GLY A 21 9.75 15.90 -11.25
CA GLY A 21 8.64 16.19 -12.16
C GLY A 21 7.64 15.07 -12.36
N ALA A 22 7.86 13.91 -11.74
CA ALA A 22 6.97 12.75 -11.94
C ALA A 22 6.92 11.83 -10.71
N THR A 23 5.79 11.18 -10.54
CA THR A 23 5.60 10.08 -9.58
C THR A 23 4.99 8.87 -10.25
N VAL A 24 5.29 7.68 -9.71
CA VAL A 24 4.55 6.46 -10.00
C VAL A 24 3.92 6.02 -8.69
N THR A 25 2.63 5.73 -8.71
CA THR A 25 1.87 5.36 -7.53
C THR A 25 1.15 4.04 -7.77
N LEU A 26 1.30 3.12 -6.83
CA LEU A 26 0.50 1.91 -6.75
C LEU A 26 -0.56 2.10 -5.67
N ASP A 27 -1.82 1.95 -6.04
CA ASP A 27 -2.96 1.93 -5.15
C ASP A 27 -3.51 0.51 -5.06
N GLY A 28 -3.28 -0.16 -3.94
CA GLY A 28 -3.86 -1.47 -3.66
C GLY A 28 -5.11 -1.32 -2.81
N TYR A 29 -6.20 -1.96 -3.20
CA TYR A 29 -7.47 -1.86 -2.48
C TYR A 29 -8.17 -3.20 -2.30
N ALA A 30 -9.14 -3.24 -1.38
CA ALA A 30 -9.93 -4.42 -1.11
C ALA A 30 -10.86 -4.73 -2.29
N ARG A 31 -10.74 -5.90 -2.87
CA ARG A 31 -11.59 -6.37 -3.97
C ARG A 31 -12.67 -7.33 -3.49
N ARG A 32 -13.82 -7.30 -4.13
CA ARG A 32 -14.95 -8.16 -3.78
C ARG A 32 -14.73 -9.61 -4.19
N PHE A 33 -14.18 -9.87 -5.38
CA PHE A 33 -14.07 -11.21 -5.92
C PHE A 33 -12.62 -11.62 -6.12
N THR A 34 -12.31 -12.85 -5.73
CA THR A 34 -11.00 -13.47 -5.95
C THR A 34 -11.18 -14.85 -6.57
N ARG A 35 -10.50 -15.10 -7.68
CA ARG A 35 -10.44 -16.42 -8.30
C ARG A 35 -9.27 -17.21 -7.72
N VAL A 36 -9.57 -18.38 -7.17
CA VAL A 36 -8.55 -19.30 -6.67
C VAL A 36 -7.91 -20.02 -7.85
N ARG A 37 -6.60 -19.91 -8.01
CA ARG A 37 -5.86 -20.44 -9.17
C ARG A 37 -6.00 -21.94 -9.32
N GLU A 38 -5.90 -22.69 -8.23
CA GLU A 38 -5.87 -24.16 -8.23
C GLU A 38 -7.21 -24.78 -8.61
N THR A 39 -8.31 -24.15 -8.22
CA THR A 39 -9.67 -24.68 -8.38
C THR A 39 -10.52 -23.93 -9.41
N GLY A 40 -10.14 -22.71 -9.77
CA GLY A 40 -10.96 -21.80 -10.55
C GLY A 40 -12.18 -21.25 -9.82
N GLU A 41 -12.36 -21.62 -8.54
CA GLU A 41 -13.45 -21.14 -7.71
C GLU A 41 -13.34 -19.63 -7.51
N VAL A 42 -14.49 -18.94 -7.51
CA VAL A 42 -14.58 -17.52 -7.18
C VAL A 42 -15.09 -17.36 -5.76
N ARG A 43 -14.32 -16.66 -4.93
CA ARG A 43 -14.69 -16.33 -3.55
C ARG A 43 -15.08 -14.88 -3.46
N GLU A 44 -16.14 -14.60 -2.72
CA GLU A 44 -16.58 -13.25 -2.41
C GLU A 44 -16.03 -12.80 -1.05
N THR A 45 -15.52 -11.57 -1.01
CA THR A 45 -15.05 -10.91 0.20
C THR A 45 -16.04 -9.81 0.57
N GLU A 46 -16.49 -9.78 1.81
CA GLU A 46 -17.37 -8.73 2.33
C GLU A 46 -16.57 -7.54 2.84
N TYR A 47 -15.49 -7.82 3.56
CA TYR A 47 -14.55 -6.83 4.07
C TYR A 47 -13.22 -7.53 4.41
N LEU A 48 -12.17 -6.73 4.63
CA LEU A 48 -10.88 -7.21 5.12
C LEU A 48 -10.58 -6.60 6.49
N VAL A 49 -9.84 -7.34 7.31
CA VAL A 49 -9.28 -6.81 8.54
C VAL A 49 -7.78 -7.04 8.50
N TYR A 50 -7.01 -5.95 8.56
CA TYR A 50 -5.56 -6.00 8.62
C TYR A 50 -5.07 -5.78 10.04
N GLU A 51 -4.24 -6.71 10.50
CA GLU A 51 -3.53 -6.61 11.77
C GLU A 51 -2.04 -6.73 11.52
N ALA A 52 -1.24 -6.02 12.28
CA ALA A 52 0.21 -6.09 12.19
C ALA A 52 0.87 -5.76 13.53
N TYR A 53 2.02 -6.38 13.76
CA TYR A 53 2.94 -5.89 14.78
C TYR A 53 3.69 -4.70 14.19
N GLU A 54 3.22 -3.50 14.50
CA GLU A 54 3.65 -2.27 13.84
C GLU A 54 5.15 -2.02 13.87
N PRO A 55 5.87 -2.20 15.00
CA PRO A 55 7.32 -1.96 15.01
C PRO A 55 8.08 -2.82 13.99
N MET A 56 7.69 -4.07 13.82
CA MET A 56 8.31 -4.96 12.84
C MET A 56 7.87 -4.60 11.42
N ALA A 57 6.60 -4.30 11.20
CA ALA A 57 6.07 -3.90 9.90
C ALA A 57 6.77 -2.65 9.37
N LEU A 58 6.92 -1.62 10.20
CA LEU A 58 7.63 -0.39 9.84
C LEU A 58 9.10 -0.65 9.50
N LYS A 59 9.76 -1.51 10.27
CA LYS A 59 11.16 -1.89 10.01
C LYS A 59 11.32 -2.60 8.67
N GLU A 60 10.40 -3.48 8.32
CA GLU A 60 10.43 -4.17 7.02
C GLU A 60 10.12 -3.20 5.86
N MET A 61 9.20 -2.26 6.04
CA MET A 61 8.95 -1.19 5.07
C MET A 61 10.20 -0.33 4.85
N GLU A 62 10.90 0.05 5.90
CA GLU A 62 12.16 0.82 5.81
C GLU A 62 13.23 0.05 5.03
N LYS A 63 13.36 -1.25 5.24
CA LYS A 63 14.27 -2.11 4.48
C LYS A 63 13.91 -2.15 3.00
N LEU A 64 12.63 -2.28 2.68
CA LEU A 64 12.15 -2.27 1.29
C LEU A 64 12.47 -0.94 0.60
N ILE A 65 12.21 0.18 1.27
CA ILE A 65 12.55 1.51 0.76
C ILE A 65 14.06 1.63 0.51
N GLY A 66 14.90 1.17 1.44
CA GLY A 66 16.35 1.18 1.29
C GLY A 66 16.82 0.34 0.10
N ARG A 67 16.24 -0.84 -0.11
CA ARG A 67 16.54 -1.68 -1.28
C ARG A 67 16.18 -0.99 -2.59
N VAL A 68 14.99 -0.46 -2.69
CA VAL A 68 14.50 0.23 -3.90
C VAL A 68 15.38 1.42 -4.23
N LYS A 69 15.73 2.24 -3.25
CA LYS A 69 16.65 3.38 -3.44
C LYS A 69 18.06 2.95 -3.84
N GLY A 70 18.51 1.77 -3.41
CA GLY A 70 19.81 1.22 -3.79
C GLY A 70 19.84 0.60 -5.19
N GLU A 71 18.71 0.11 -5.68
CA GLU A 71 18.60 -0.55 -6.99
C GLU A 71 18.20 0.40 -8.12
N PHE A 72 17.49 1.48 -7.81
CA PHE A 72 16.97 2.41 -8.81
C PHE A 72 17.35 3.85 -8.49
N GLU A 73 17.56 4.65 -9.54
CA GLU A 73 17.82 6.09 -9.43
C GLU A 73 16.49 6.84 -9.22
N ILE A 74 16.01 6.84 -7.98
CA ILE A 74 14.79 7.53 -7.58
C ILE A 74 15.07 8.48 -6.42
N ALA A 75 14.34 9.59 -6.38
CA ALA A 75 14.54 10.61 -5.36
C ALA A 75 13.92 10.25 -4.02
N ASN A 76 12.73 9.66 -4.04
CA ASN A 76 12.03 9.30 -2.80
C ASN A 76 11.03 8.17 -3.01
N VAL A 77 10.71 7.47 -1.92
CA VAL A 77 9.70 6.40 -1.86
C VAL A 77 8.89 6.55 -0.59
N GLY A 78 7.60 6.41 -0.69
CA GLY A 78 6.71 6.37 0.46
C GLY A 78 5.85 5.11 0.44
N ILE A 79 5.57 4.55 1.59
CA ILE A 79 4.65 3.42 1.76
C ILE A 79 3.69 3.76 2.91
N VAL A 80 2.40 3.70 2.64
CA VAL A 80 1.36 3.82 3.68
C VAL A 80 0.48 2.57 3.61
N HIS A 81 0.35 1.87 4.72
CA HIS A 81 -0.53 0.71 4.83
C HIS A 81 -1.58 0.95 5.90
N ARG A 82 -2.82 0.62 5.56
CA ARG A 82 -3.95 0.72 6.48
C ARG A 82 -4.08 -0.52 7.34
N LEU A 83 -4.42 -0.32 8.61
CA LEU A 83 -4.80 -1.36 9.56
C LEU A 83 -6.28 -1.26 9.89
N GLY A 84 -6.81 -2.32 10.49
CA GLY A 84 -8.20 -2.40 10.89
C GLY A 84 -9.12 -2.86 9.76
N LYS A 85 -10.38 -2.54 9.87
CA LYS A 85 -11.41 -2.96 8.92
C LYS A 85 -11.40 -2.09 7.66
N LEU A 86 -11.36 -2.74 6.51
CA LEU A 86 -11.50 -2.12 5.19
C LEU A 86 -12.76 -2.64 4.52
N GLU A 87 -13.59 -1.72 4.04
CA GLU A 87 -14.68 -2.05 3.15
C GLU A 87 -14.19 -2.28 1.71
N ILE A 88 -15.01 -2.93 0.89
CA ILE A 88 -14.67 -3.16 -0.52
C ILE A 88 -14.45 -1.83 -1.25
N GLY A 89 -13.35 -1.73 -2.00
CA GLY A 89 -12.98 -0.52 -2.72
C GLY A 89 -12.11 0.46 -1.93
N GLU A 90 -11.96 0.27 -0.61
CA GLU A 90 -11.06 1.11 0.19
C GLU A 90 -9.60 0.74 -0.04
N THR A 91 -8.74 1.74 -0.05
CA THR A 91 -7.29 1.57 -0.23
C THR A 91 -6.68 0.90 0.99
N SER A 92 -5.95 -0.19 0.75
CA SER A 92 -5.18 -0.92 1.78
C SER A 92 -3.74 -0.45 1.86
N VAL A 93 -3.14 -0.15 0.72
CA VAL A 93 -1.74 0.25 0.63
C VAL A 93 -1.52 1.24 -0.51
N VAL A 94 -0.67 2.22 -0.28
CA VAL A 94 -0.15 3.12 -1.31
C VAL A 94 1.36 3.06 -1.28
N ILE A 95 1.94 2.90 -2.45
CA ILE A 95 3.39 2.94 -2.65
C ILE A 95 3.71 3.97 -3.71
#